data_2071148fe7191fb5e12102d82409ca71
#
_entry.id   2071148fe7191fb5e12102d82409ca71
#
_cell.length_a   1.000
_cell.length_b   1.000
_cell.length_c   1.000
_cell.angle_alpha   90.00
_cell.angle_beta   90.00
_cell.angle_gamma   90.00
#
_symmetry.space_group_name_H-M   'P 1'
#
loop_
_entity.id
_entity.type
_entity.pdbx_description
1 polymer ?
#
loop_
_entity_poly.entity_id
_entity_poly.type
_entity_poly.pdbx_seq_one_letter_code
_entity_poly.pdbx_strand_id
1 'polypeptide(L)'
;MIANGTGIAPFLGMLDFKDTEKHLYCGFRHQTEATNNFTNIARNQINTSLKIGYSRSEMPKYVMDLVNEDELIFVDILQNNGVIMICGSLRMQKDIETTLSKICEKNKLNSIDFYKKEGKILTDCY
;
A
#
# COMPACT_ATOMS: atom_id res chain seq x y z
N MET A 1 -2.53 2.42 2.40
CA MET A 1 -3.00 1.02 2.39
C MET A 1 -2.27 0.29 1.26
N ILE A 2 -1.63 -0.83 1.58
CA ILE A 2 -0.85 -1.64 0.64
C ILE A 2 -1.37 -3.07 0.73
N ALA A 3 -1.76 -3.66 -0.40
CA ALA A 3 -2.34 -4.99 -0.43
C ALA A 3 -1.96 -5.80 -1.66
N ASN A 4 -2.02 -7.12 -1.54
CA ASN A 4 -2.04 -8.01 -2.69
C ASN A 4 -3.11 -9.09 -2.54
N GLY A 5 -3.64 -9.54 -3.68
CA GLY A 5 -4.65 -10.59 -3.72
C GLY A 5 -5.86 -10.29 -2.83
N THR A 6 -6.25 -11.24 -2.00
CA THR A 6 -7.39 -11.10 -1.07
C THR A 6 -7.15 -10.13 0.08
N GLY A 7 -5.91 -9.68 0.29
CA GLY A 7 -5.55 -8.69 1.30
C GLY A 7 -6.21 -7.31 1.11
N ILE A 8 -6.85 -7.06 -0.03
CA ILE A 8 -7.61 -5.83 -0.25
C ILE A 8 -8.92 -5.78 0.52
N ALA A 9 -9.49 -6.93 0.90
CA ALA A 9 -10.82 -7.00 1.50
C ALA A 9 -11.00 -6.11 2.75
N PRO A 10 -10.08 -6.08 3.74
CA PRO A 10 -10.21 -5.19 4.89
C PRO A 10 -10.22 -3.71 4.52
N PHE A 11 -9.58 -3.33 3.43
CA PHE A 11 -9.48 -1.93 3.02
C PHE A 11 -10.74 -1.40 2.33
N LEU A 12 -11.58 -2.28 1.77
CA LEU A 12 -12.82 -1.87 1.12
C LEU A 12 -13.75 -1.09 2.06
N GLY A 13 -13.88 -1.55 3.31
CA GLY A 13 -14.68 -0.84 4.32
C GLY A 13 -14.07 0.50 4.74
N MET A 14 -12.76 0.67 4.61
CA MET A 14 -12.08 1.91 4.96
C MET A 14 -12.19 2.99 3.87
N LEU A 15 -12.56 2.62 2.65
CA LEU A 15 -12.70 3.57 1.54
C LEU A 15 -13.84 4.56 1.77
N ASP A 16 -14.81 4.23 2.60
CA ASP A 16 -15.96 5.10 2.91
C ASP A 16 -15.61 6.25 3.86
N PHE A 17 -14.43 6.26 4.46
CA PHE A 17 -13.98 7.36 5.34
C PHE A 17 -13.67 8.59 4.50
N LYS A 18 -14.60 9.55 4.49
CA LYS A 18 -14.55 10.73 3.61
C LYS A 18 -13.56 11.81 4.08
N ASP A 19 -13.31 11.89 5.39
CA ASP A 19 -12.48 12.95 6.00
C ASP A 19 -10.99 12.60 6.03
N THR A 20 -10.61 11.44 5.46
CA THR A 20 -9.24 10.94 5.44
C THR A 20 -8.76 10.82 4.00
N GLU A 21 -7.61 11.40 3.71
CA GLU A 21 -6.90 11.13 2.45
C GLU A 21 -6.37 9.70 2.46
N LYS A 22 -6.66 8.96 1.39
CA LYS A 22 -6.30 7.55 1.26
C LYS A 22 -5.49 7.31 0.00
N HIS A 23 -4.38 6.61 0.15
CA HIS A 23 -3.56 6.10 -0.94
C HIS A 23 -3.64 4.57 -0.90
N LEU A 24 -4.14 3.97 -1.97
CA LEU A 24 -4.30 2.53 -2.08
C LEU A 24 -3.37 1.97 -3.17
N TYR A 25 -2.49 1.07 -2.76
CA TYR A 25 -1.52 0.38 -3.62
C TYR A 25 -1.87 -1.10 -3.64
N CYS A 26 -2.20 -1.63 -4.80
CA CYS A 26 -2.63 -3.02 -4.96
C CYS A 26 -1.78 -3.78 -5.96
N GLY A 27 -1.43 -5.01 -5.60
CA GLY A 27 -0.75 -5.96 -6.47
C GLY A 27 -1.65 -7.14 -6.83
N PHE A 28 -1.78 -7.44 -8.11
CA PHE A 28 -2.48 -8.61 -8.64
C PHE A 28 -1.62 -9.34 -9.64
N ARG A 29 -1.94 -10.61 -9.92
CA ARG A 29 -1.26 -11.37 -10.97
C ARG A 29 -1.69 -10.90 -12.35
N HIS A 30 -2.99 -10.84 -12.58
CA HIS A 30 -3.62 -10.49 -13.85
C HIS A 30 -4.76 -9.50 -13.64
N GLN A 31 -5.07 -8.75 -14.69
CA GLN A 31 -6.31 -8.02 -14.76
C GLN A 31 -7.47 -8.99 -15.01
N THR A 32 -8.49 -8.92 -14.19
CA THR A 32 -9.70 -9.77 -14.25
C THR A 32 -10.94 -8.90 -14.07
N GLU A 33 -12.12 -9.48 -14.30
CA GLU A 33 -13.38 -8.79 -14.00
C GLU A 33 -13.48 -8.39 -12.54
N ALA A 34 -13.05 -9.26 -11.62
CA ALA A 34 -13.04 -8.96 -10.19
C ALA A 34 -12.11 -7.78 -9.85
N THR A 35 -10.91 -7.72 -10.44
CA THR A 35 -9.99 -6.59 -10.24
C THR A 35 -10.53 -5.30 -10.87
N ASN A 36 -11.22 -5.37 -11.99
CA ASN A 36 -11.86 -4.22 -12.62
C ASN A 36 -13.00 -3.67 -11.76
N ASN A 37 -13.84 -4.54 -11.20
CA ASN A 37 -14.93 -4.13 -10.31
C ASN A 37 -14.39 -3.44 -9.07
N PHE A 38 -13.37 -4.01 -8.44
CA PHE A 38 -12.67 -3.38 -7.31
C PHE A 38 -12.10 -2.01 -7.69
N THR A 39 -11.42 -1.92 -8.83
CA THR A 39 -10.84 -0.67 -9.33
C THR A 39 -11.90 0.41 -9.49
N ASN A 40 -13.06 0.07 -10.07
CA ASN A 40 -14.18 1.00 -10.25
C ASN A 40 -14.71 1.50 -8.89
N ILE A 41 -14.88 0.61 -7.92
CA ILE A 41 -15.31 0.98 -6.57
C ILE A 41 -14.31 1.96 -5.93
N ALA A 42 -13.03 1.62 -5.95
CA ALA A 42 -12.00 2.42 -5.31
C ALA A 42 -11.82 3.80 -5.96
N ARG A 43 -11.86 3.88 -7.30
CA ARG A 43 -11.70 5.16 -8.03
C ARG A 43 -12.85 6.13 -7.83
N ASN A 44 -14.03 5.64 -7.49
CA ASN A 44 -15.21 6.48 -7.24
C ASN A 44 -15.27 7.02 -5.80
N GLN A 45 -14.32 6.65 -4.93
CA GLN A 45 -14.29 7.12 -3.55
C GLN A 45 -13.60 8.48 -3.44
N ILE A 46 -14.17 9.36 -2.61
CA ILE A 46 -13.63 10.68 -2.34
C ILE A 46 -12.29 10.58 -1.59
N ASN A 47 -11.34 11.47 -1.89
CA ASN A 47 -10.02 11.52 -1.26
C ASN A 47 -9.25 10.20 -1.33
N THR A 48 -9.45 9.44 -2.41
CA THR A 48 -8.80 8.14 -2.62
C THR A 48 -8.01 8.16 -3.92
N SER A 49 -6.72 7.87 -3.84
CA SER A 49 -5.88 7.56 -4.99
C SER A 49 -5.62 6.06 -5.07
N LEU A 50 -5.58 5.51 -6.27
CA LEU A 50 -5.38 4.09 -6.51
C LEU A 50 -4.26 3.88 -7.52
N LYS A 51 -3.29 3.03 -7.14
CA LYS A 51 -2.29 2.48 -8.05
C LYS A 51 -2.32 0.96 -8.01
N ILE A 52 -2.25 0.34 -9.19
CA ILE A 52 -2.30 -1.11 -9.35
C ILE A 52 -1.09 -1.58 -10.15
N GLY A 53 -0.44 -2.63 -9.66
CA GLY A 53 0.57 -3.38 -10.39
C GLY A 53 0.06 -4.78 -10.74
N TYR A 54 0.33 -5.22 -11.97
CA TYR A 54 0.04 -6.56 -12.44
C TYR A 54 1.36 -7.30 -12.67
N SER A 55 1.63 -8.32 -11.86
CA SER A 55 2.93 -9.01 -11.88
C SER A 55 3.12 -9.94 -13.08
N ARG A 56 2.04 -10.33 -13.77
CA ARG A 56 2.07 -11.18 -14.96
C ARG A 56 1.48 -10.49 -16.18
N SER A 57 1.80 -9.22 -16.36
CA SER A 57 1.51 -8.46 -17.57
C SER A 57 2.73 -8.42 -18.49
N GLU A 58 2.58 -7.84 -19.67
CA GLU A 58 3.72 -7.60 -20.60
C GLU A 58 4.80 -6.71 -19.97
N MET A 59 4.38 -5.79 -19.09
CA MET A 59 5.27 -4.95 -18.29
C MET A 59 5.01 -5.26 -16.80
N PRO A 60 5.64 -6.32 -16.26
CA PRO A 60 5.38 -6.73 -14.88
C PRO A 60 5.67 -5.63 -13.88
N LYS A 61 4.73 -5.41 -12.97
CA LYS A 61 4.88 -4.44 -11.90
C LYS A 61 4.33 -5.03 -10.60
N TYR A 62 5.15 -4.97 -9.57
CA TYR A 62 4.80 -5.42 -8.23
C TYR A 62 4.39 -4.24 -7.36
N VAL A 63 3.69 -4.53 -6.28
CA VAL A 63 3.22 -3.47 -5.37
C VAL A 63 4.38 -2.71 -4.73
N MET A 64 5.53 -3.35 -4.47
CA MET A 64 6.71 -2.66 -3.95
C MET A 64 7.31 -1.66 -4.94
N ASP A 65 7.16 -1.90 -6.24
CA ASP A 65 7.61 -0.95 -7.27
C ASP A 65 6.77 0.34 -7.18
N LEU A 66 5.47 0.21 -6.97
CA LEU A 66 4.56 1.33 -6.79
C LEU A 66 4.90 2.16 -5.55
N VAL A 67 5.22 1.48 -4.44
CA VAL A 67 5.65 2.14 -3.20
C VAL A 67 6.95 2.92 -3.43
N ASN A 68 7.89 2.32 -4.12
CA ASN A 68 9.19 2.95 -4.41
C ASN A 68 9.03 4.18 -5.33
N GLU A 69 8.12 4.13 -6.30
CA GLU A 69 7.82 5.26 -7.17
C GLU A 69 7.26 6.47 -6.40
N ASP A 70 6.48 6.21 -5.36
CA ASP A 70 5.83 7.23 -4.53
C ASP A 70 6.58 7.49 -3.21
N GLU A 71 7.87 7.32 -3.19
CA GLU A 71 8.74 7.47 -2.01
C GLU A 71 8.38 8.68 -1.15
N LEU A 72 8.21 9.86 -1.76
CA LEU A 72 7.94 11.09 -1.02
C LEU A 72 6.57 11.09 -0.33
N ILE A 73 5.58 10.39 -0.86
CA ILE A 73 4.29 10.20 -0.20
C ILE A 73 4.47 9.41 1.09
N PHE A 74 5.26 8.33 1.05
CA PHE A 74 5.54 7.51 2.23
C PHE A 74 6.37 8.27 3.28
N VAL A 75 7.32 9.09 2.85
CA VAL A 75 8.06 9.98 3.75
C VAL A 75 7.08 10.94 4.46
N ASP A 76 6.19 11.57 3.73
CA ASP A 76 5.20 12.49 4.30
C ASP A 76 4.28 11.77 5.31
N ILE A 77 3.79 10.58 4.99
CA ILE A 77 2.95 9.77 5.88
C ILE A 77 3.68 9.48 7.20
N LEU A 78 4.94 9.07 7.14
CA LEU A 78 5.72 8.71 8.32
C LEU A 78 6.13 9.93 9.16
N GLN A 79 6.37 11.07 8.54
CA GLN A 79 6.72 12.31 9.25
C GLN A 79 5.53 13.03 9.87
N ASN A 80 4.33 12.80 9.37
CA ASN A 80 3.10 13.44 9.82
C ASN A 80 2.19 12.44 10.56
N ASN A 81 0.89 12.64 10.55
CA ASN A 81 -0.06 11.84 11.32
C ASN A 81 -0.64 10.65 10.53
N GLY A 82 0.02 10.25 9.44
CA GLY A 82 -0.46 9.16 8.62
C GLY A 82 -0.09 7.79 9.16
N VAL A 83 -0.78 6.77 8.65
CA VAL A 83 -0.58 5.36 8.99
C VAL A 83 -0.42 4.54 7.71
N ILE A 84 0.55 3.65 7.67
CA ILE A 84 0.74 2.67 6.61
C ILE A 84 0.15 1.34 7.09
N MET A 85 -0.78 0.79 6.32
CA MET A 85 -1.39 -0.51 6.59
C MET A 85 -1.02 -1.48 5.48
N ILE A 86 -0.54 -2.67 5.84
CA ILE A 86 -0.08 -3.70 4.90
C ILE A 86 -0.90 -4.96 5.14
N CYS A 87 -1.60 -5.44 4.12
CA CYS A 87 -2.42 -6.64 4.21
C CYS A 87 -2.23 -7.55 2.99
N GLY A 88 -1.97 -8.82 3.20
CA GLY A 88 -1.77 -9.80 2.14
C GLY A 88 -0.79 -10.90 2.51
N SER A 89 0.07 -11.30 1.59
CA SER A 89 1.03 -12.38 1.84
C SER A 89 2.22 -11.93 2.68
N LEU A 90 2.75 -12.85 3.49
CA LEU A 90 3.99 -12.61 4.26
C LEU A 90 5.18 -12.25 3.36
N ARG A 91 5.24 -12.83 2.17
CA ARG A 91 6.29 -12.50 1.20
C ARG A 91 6.19 -11.03 0.78
N MET A 92 5.00 -10.56 0.44
CA MET A 92 4.78 -9.16 0.09
C MET A 92 5.13 -8.25 1.26
N GLN A 93 4.72 -8.58 2.48
CA GLN A 93 5.07 -7.82 3.68
C GLN A 93 6.58 -7.63 3.77
N LYS A 94 7.35 -8.70 3.63
CA LYS A 94 8.81 -8.67 3.69
C LYS A 94 9.41 -7.74 2.63
N ASP A 95 8.91 -7.84 1.41
CA ASP A 95 9.38 -7.01 0.29
C ASP A 95 9.04 -5.52 0.52
N ILE A 96 7.85 -5.22 1.00
CA ILE A 96 7.43 -3.85 1.36
C ILE A 96 8.26 -3.31 2.53
N GLU A 97 8.48 -4.08 3.56
CA GLU A 97 9.30 -3.65 4.70
C GLU A 97 10.74 -3.36 4.28
N THR A 98 11.30 -4.16 3.37
CA THR A 98 12.61 -3.90 2.78
C THR A 98 12.63 -2.58 2.01
N THR A 99 11.61 -2.32 1.21
CA THR A 99 11.47 -1.08 0.44
C THR A 99 11.32 0.13 1.36
N LEU A 100 10.46 0.04 2.37
CA LEU A 100 10.26 1.11 3.36
C LEU A 100 11.53 1.38 4.17
N SER A 101 12.30 0.35 4.52
CA SER A 101 13.58 0.51 5.22
C SER A 101 14.57 1.32 4.39
N LYS A 102 14.66 1.05 3.08
CA LYS A 102 15.51 1.82 2.16
C LYS A 102 15.05 3.27 2.05
N ILE A 103 13.74 3.50 1.98
CA ILE A 103 13.16 4.85 1.95
C ILE A 103 13.52 5.60 3.24
N CYS A 104 13.38 4.96 4.40
CA CYS A 104 13.72 5.56 5.69
C CYS A 104 15.20 5.92 5.78
N GLU A 105 16.09 5.02 5.38
CA GLU A 105 17.55 5.28 5.39
C GLU A 105 17.91 6.45 4.48
N LYS A 106 17.44 6.44 3.25
CA LYS A 106 17.70 7.47 2.25
C LYS A 106 17.24 8.86 2.72
N ASN A 107 16.12 8.93 3.41
CA ASN A 107 15.51 10.19 3.85
C ASN A 107 15.84 10.54 5.31
N LYS A 108 16.76 9.82 5.95
CA LYS A 108 17.20 10.04 7.33
C LYS A 108 16.04 10.00 8.35
N LEU A 109 15.10 9.10 8.14
CA LEU A 109 14.00 8.83 9.05
C LEU A 109 14.39 7.79 10.10
N ASN A 110 13.52 7.58 11.08
CA ASN A 110 13.67 6.49 12.03
C ASN A 110 13.51 5.12 11.34
N SER A 111 13.89 4.04 12.02
CA SER A 111 13.73 2.68 11.49
C SER A 111 12.24 2.30 11.36
N ILE A 112 11.94 1.32 10.51
CA ILE A 112 10.57 0.80 10.41
C ILE A 112 10.10 0.17 11.73
N ASP A 113 11.00 -0.41 12.52
CA ASP A 113 10.64 -0.96 13.83
C ASP A 113 10.19 0.14 14.79
N PHE A 114 10.80 1.31 14.74
CA PHE A 114 10.33 2.47 15.48
C PHE A 114 8.90 2.84 15.10
N TYR A 115 8.59 2.93 13.80
CA TYR A 115 7.25 3.27 13.32
C TYR A 115 6.21 2.19 13.61
N LYS A 116 6.60 0.92 13.60
CA LYS A 116 5.73 -0.18 14.05
C LYS A 116 5.34 -0.03 15.51
N LYS A 117 6.31 0.28 16.38
CA LYS A 117 6.06 0.52 17.82
C LYS A 117 5.17 1.73 18.06
N GLU A 118 5.31 2.77 17.25
CA GLU A 118 4.47 3.98 17.30
C GLU A 118 3.06 3.78 16.69
N GLY A 119 2.75 2.61 16.17
CA GLY A 119 1.47 2.33 15.51
C GLY A 119 1.31 2.99 14.15
N LYS A 120 2.39 3.42 13.52
CA LYS A 120 2.37 4.05 12.19
C LYS A 120 2.52 3.06 11.04
N ILE A 121 2.97 1.85 11.31
CA ILE A 121 3.02 0.75 10.36
C ILE A 121 2.30 -0.43 11.00
N LEU A 122 1.18 -0.82 10.40
CA LEU A 122 0.34 -1.93 10.83
C LEU A 122 0.35 -3.02 9.77
N THR A 123 0.43 -4.28 10.20
CA THR A 123 0.49 -5.42 9.30
C THR A 123 -0.54 -6.48 9.68
N ASP A 124 -1.23 -7.02 8.69
CA ASP A 124 -2.12 -8.18 8.81
C ASP A 124 -1.88 -9.10 7.61
N CYS A 125 -0.84 -9.90 7.72
CA CYS A 125 -0.34 -10.74 6.63
C CYS A 125 -0.26 -12.21 7.04
N TYR A 126 -0.44 -13.09 6.06
CA TYR A 126 -0.57 -14.54 6.25
C TYR A 126 0.11 -15.38 5.14
#